data_36ac7ac1fddd28677a901d380f64166c
#
_entry.id   36ac7ac1fddd28677a901d380f64166c
#
_cell.length_a   1.000
_cell.length_b   1.000
_cell.length_c   1.000
_cell.angle_alpha   90.00
_cell.angle_beta   90.00
_cell.angle_gamma   90.00
#
_symmetry.space_group_name_H-M   'P 1'
#
loop_
_entity.id
_entity.type
_entity.pdbx_description
1 polymer ?
#
loop_
_entity_poly.entity_id
_entity_poly.type
_entity_poly.pdbx_seq_one_letter_code
_entity_poly.pdbx_strand_id
1 'polypeptide(L)'
;MDGGRVMINILYEDNHVLGVVKPANLPVQADNTKDEDLITLVKQYLKEKYNKPGNVYLGLVHRLDRPVGGAMILAKTSKAASRLSESIRVRDIDKVYYAILDGVPKKQSDTLVDYLTKDTKTNMVSVTNAKDGKKSILHYQVLATKNGHTLVEIHLETGRPHQIRVQFASRNLPLVGDQRYNKNAKKVQIALWAVSLTFPHPTTKDKITIHSDPPEIWPWTEFEVKLWQK
;
A
#
# COMPACT_ATOMS: atom_id res chain seq x y z
N MET A 1 31.78 -2.33 9.91
CA MET A 1 30.67 -2.98 9.16
C MET A 1 29.38 -2.38 9.69
N ASP A 2 28.90 -1.33 9.03
CA ASP A 2 27.60 -0.76 9.39
C ASP A 2 26.54 -1.82 9.08
N GLY A 3 25.97 -2.41 10.13
CA GLY A 3 24.79 -3.26 10.01
C GLY A 3 23.71 -2.43 9.34
N GLY A 4 23.33 -2.79 8.10
CA GLY A 4 22.47 -2.03 7.22
C GLY A 4 21.14 -1.67 7.86
N ARG A 5 21.10 -0.55 8.58
CA ARG A 5 19.90 0.02 9.17
C ARG A 5 18.96 0.41 8.03
N VAL A 6 17.75 -0.09 8.05
CA VAL A 6 16.72 0.29 7.05
C VAL A 6 16.46 1.79 7.19
N MET A 7 16.93 2.58 6.21
CA MET A 7 16.64 4.01 6.17
C MET A 7 15.22 4.22 5.66
N ILE A 8 14.42 4.95 6.42
CA ILE A 8 13.05 5.30 6.02
C ILE A 8 13.10 6.58 5.18
N ASN A 9 12.62 6.49 3.95
CA ASN A 9 12.46 7.64 3.07
C ASN A 9 11.23 8.45 3.50
N ILE A 10 11.45 9.74 3.83
CA ILE A 10 10.41 10.68 4.26
C ILE A 10 9.91 11.45 3.04
N LEU A 11 8.62 11.38 2.77
CA LEU A 11 7.95 12.06 1.65
C LEU A 11 7.33 13.41 2.07
N TYR A 12 6.89 13.49 3.32
CA TYR A 12 6.26 14.68 3.89
C TYR A 12 6.43 14.68 5.41
N GLU A 13 6.65 15.81 6.00
CA GLU A 13 6.69 15.93 7.45
C GLU A 13 6.30 17.33 7.92
N ASP A 14 5.36 17.38 8.86
CA ASP A 14 5.03 18.55 9.66
C ASP A 14 4.82 18.21 11.14
N ASN A 15 4.14 19.08 11.89
CA ASN A 15 3.86 18.82 13.31
C ASN A 15 2.77 17.75 13.54
N HIS A 16 1.97 17.41 12.55
CA HIS A 16 0.78 16.58 12.66
C HIS A 16 0.87 15.25 11.89
N VAL A 17 1.52 15.28 10.73
CA VAL A 17 1.57 14.16 9.77
C VAL A 17 3.00 13.85 9.38
N LEU A 18 3.27 12.58 9.17
CA LEU A 18 4.49 12.07 8.55
C LEU A 18 4.11 11.18 7.37
N GLY A 19 4.54 11.54 6.17
CA GLY A 19 4.47 10.72 4.97
C GLY A 19 5.78 9.97 4.76
N VAL A 20 5.71 8.67 4.55
CA VAL A 20 6.90 7.81 4.41
C VAL A 20 6.76 6.85 3.25
N VAL A 21 7.88 6.35 2.72
CA VAL A 21 7.90 5.16 1.89
C VAL A 21 8.07 3.94 2.80
N LYS A 22 7.07 3.06 2.85
CA LYS A 22 7.24 1.75 3.45
C LYS A 22 8.03 0.85 2.50
N PRO A 23 9.18 0.31 2.90
CA PRO A 23 9.85 -0.71 2.12
C PRO A 23 8.99 -1.95 1.95
N ALA A 24 9.18 -2.65 0.83
CA ALA A 24 8.59 -3.97 0.65
C ALA A 24 9.16 -4.96 1.69
N ASN A 25 8.35 -5.95 2.07
CA ASN A 25 8.67 -6.99 3.07
C ASN A 25 8.89 -6.50 4.51
N LEU A 26 8.83 -5.19 4.78
CA LEU A 26 8.84 -4.64 6.13
C LEU A 26 7.41 -4.69 6.72
N PRO A 27 7.16 -5.31 7.88
CA PRO A 27 5.88 -5.20 8.56
C PRO A 27 5.61 -3.75 8.97
N VAL A 28 4.34 -3.34 8.99
CA VAL A 28 3.97 -1.98 9.42
C VAL A 28 4.10 -1.83 10.93
N GLN A 29 3.72 -2.86 11.67
CA GLN A 29 3.82 -2.95 13.13
C GLN A 29 4.34 -4.32 13.51
N ALA A 30 4.88 -4.43 14.72
CA ALA A 30 5.41 -5.68 15.26
C ALA A 30 4.42 -6.85 15.07
N ASP A 31 4.92 -7.97 14.60
CA ASP A 31 4.22 -9.23 14.45
C ASP A 31 4.98 -10.36 15.16
N ASN A 32 4.52 -11.60 15.00
CA ASN A 32 5.11 -12.77 15.66
C ASN A 32 6.52 -13.13 15.13
N THR A 33 7.00 -12.49 14.06
CA THR A 33 8.31 -12.81 13.45
C THR A 33 9.49 -12.18 14.19
N LYS A 34 9.24 -11.18 15.07
CA LYS A 34 10.26 -10.36 15.74
C LYS A 34 11.15 -9.54 14.79
N ASP A 35 10.75 -9.41 13.54
CA ASP A 35 11.42 -8.53 12.61
C ASP A 35 11.21 -7.06 13.00
N GLU A 36 12.14 -6.19 12.61
CA GLU A 36 11.92 -4.74 12.70
C GLU A 36 10.64 -4.36 11.96
N ASP A 37 9.94 -3.36 12.47
CA ASP A 37 8.70 -2.85 11.87
C ASP A 37 8.78 -1.34 11.60
N LEU A 38 7.97 -0.86 10.67
CA LEU A 38 7.94 0.52 10.25
C LEU A 38 7.69 1.50 11.41
N ILE A 39 6.74 1.17 12.30
CA ILE A 39 6.39 2.04 13.44
C ILE A 39 7.58 2.22 14.37
N THR A 40 8.31 1.15 14.66
CA THR A 40 9.50 1.18 15.52
C THR A 40 10.60 2.02 14.88
N LEU A 41 10.91 1.81 13.61
CA LEU A 41 11.92 2.59 12.87
C LEU A 41 11.57 4.08 12.81
N VAL A 42 10.31 4.42 12.50
CA VAL A 42 9.87 5.81 12.42
C VAL A 42 9.86 6.49 13.79
N LYS A 43 9.46 5.79 14.87
CA LYS A 43 9.57 6.34 16.23
C LYS A 43 11.02 6.65 16.59
N GLN A 44 11.94 5.80 16.22
CA GLN A 44 13.36 6.02 16.44
C GLN A 44 13.86 7.24 15.66
N TYR A 45 13.52 7.36 14.36
CA TYR A 45 13.82 8.53 13.55
C TYR A 45 13.33 9.83 14.21
N LEU A 46 12.07 9.87 14.66
CA LEU A 46 11.49 11.05 15.31
C LEU A 46 12.18 11.35 16.67
N LYS A 47 12.54 10.33 17.42
CA LYS A 47 13.24 10.47 18.69
C LYS A 47 14.63 11.10 18.50
N GLU A 48 15.38 10.62 17.53
CA GLU A 48 16.72 11.11 17.19
C GLU A 48 16.65 12.53 16.62
N LYS A 49 15.77 12.77 15.63
CA LYS A 49 15.64 14.07 14.97
C LYS A 49 15.27 15.22 15.90
N TYR A 50 14.41 14.94 16.88
CA TYR A 50 13.89 15.96 17.79
C TYR A 50 14.43 15.87 19.22
N ASN A 51 15.45 15.06 19.46
CA ASN A 51 16.05 14.81 20.78
C ASN A 51 15.00 14.58 21.88
N LYS A 52 13.95 13.80 21.57
CA LYS A 52 12.82 13.58 22.47
C LYS A 52 13.20 12.63 23.59
N PRO A 53 13.11 13.04 24.89
CA PRO A 53 13.20 12.11 25.99
C PRO A 53 11.94 11.22 26.05
N GLY A 54 12.12 9.91 26.28
CA GLY A 54 11.00 8.99 26.49
C GLY A 54 10.31 8.49 25.20
N ASN A 55 9.04 8.15 25.30
CA ASN A 55 8.26 7.56 24.21
C ASN A 55 7.75 8.60 23.23
N VAL A 56 7.85 8.28 21.93
CA VAL A 56 7.29 9.10 20.85
C VAL A 56 5.93 8.54 20.46
N TYR A 57 4.91 9.40 20.46
CA TYR A 57 3.60 9.03 19.92
C TYR A 57 3.69 8.93 18.40
N LEU A 58 3.13 7.86 17.85
CA LEU A 58 2.92 7.69 16.42
C LEU A 58 1.65 6.87 16.21
N GLY A 59 0.65 7.49 15.55
CA GLY A 59 -0.65 6.88 15.27
C GLY A 59 -0.67 6.22 13.90
N LEU A 60 -1.04 4.94 13.87
CA LEU A 60 -1.26 4.19 12.64
C LEU A 60 -2.71 4.37 12.19
N VAL A 61 -2.93 4.94 11.00
CA VAL A 61 -4.27 5.24 10.46
C VAL A 61 -4.66 4.32 9.31
N HIS A 62 -3.69 3.77 8.59
CA HIS A 62 -3.88 2.73 7.56
C HIS A 62 -2.65 1.83 7.46
N ARG A 63 -2.75 0.74 6.69
CA ARG A 63 -1.66 -0.21 6.51
C ARG A 63 -1.53 -0.65 5.07
N LEU A 64 -0.31 -1.03 4.70
CA LEU A 64 -0.01 -1.85 3.53
C LEU A 64 0.28 -3.29 3.98
N ASP A 65 0.01 -4.27 3.12
CA ASP A 65 0.42 -5.66 3.36
C ASP A 65 1.95 -5.74 3.50
N ARG A 66 2.46 -6.68 4.29
CA ARG A 66 3.90 -6.83 4.52
C ARG A 66 4.72 -6.82 3.23
N PRO A 67 4.38 -7.63 2.17
CA PRO A 67 5.18 -7.67 0.95
C PRO A 67 5.03 -6.43 0.06
N VAL A 68 4.03 -5.56 0.31
CA VAL A 68 3.72 -4.38 -0.51
C VAL A 68 4.49 -3.18 0.03
N GLY A 69 5.08 -2.40 -0.86
CA GLY A 69 5.75 -1.14 -0.52
C GLY A 69 5.00 0.09 -1.04
N GLY A 70 5.52 1.28 -0.71
CA GLY A 70 5.01 2.55 -1.22
C GLY A 70 4.61 3.56 -0.17
N ALA A 71 3.89 4.58 -0.61
CA ALA A 71 3.51 5.73 0.20
C ALA A 71 2.55 5.37 1.34
N MET A 72 2.87 5.80 2.54
CA MET A 72 2.02 5.70 3.74
C MET A 72 2.06 7.00 4.52
N ILE A 73 0.96 7.29 5.26
CA ILE A 73 0.91 8.39 6.23
C ILE A 73 0.75 7.85 7.65
N LEU A 74 1.37 8.55 8.57
CA LEU A 74 1.32 8.29 10.01
C LEU A 74 0.98 9.59 10.73
N ALA A 75 0.27 9.50 11.83
CA ALA A 75 -0.11 10.67 12.62
C ALA A 75 0.88 10.93 13.75
N LYS A 76 1.40 12.15 13.87
CA LYS A 76 2.34 12.54 14.93
C LYS A 76 1.63 12.93 16.25
N THR A 77 0.28 13.07 16.23
CA THR A 77 -0.55 13.38 17.39
C THR A 77 -1.84 12.54 17.40
N SER A 78 -2.42 12.30 18.58
CA SER A 78 -3.69 11.56 18.70
C SER A 78 -4.85 12.27 18.01
N LYS A 79 -4.88 13.60 18.03
CA LYS A 79 -5.88 14.43 17.34
C LYS A 79 -5.77 14.28 15.81
N ALA A 80 -4.55 14.27 15.27
CA ALA A 80 -4.32 14.00 13.85
C ALA A 80 -4.72 12.57 13.48
N ALA A 81 -4.41 11.58 14.31
CA ALA A 81 -4.80 10.20 14.09
C ALA A 81 -6.32 10.03 14.00
N SER A 82 -7.06 10.63 14.92
CA SER A 82 -8.53 10.60 14.92
C SER A 82 -9.11 11.22 13.63
N ARG A 83 -8.61 12.40 13.22
CA ARG A 83 -9.09 13.11 12.04
C ARG A 83 -8.76 12.39 10.73
N LEU A 84 -7.54 11.86 10.60
CA LEU A 84 -7.15 11.07 9.43
C LEU A 84 -7.92 9.74 9.35
N SER A 85 -8.18 9.10 10.49
CA SER A 85 -9.02 7.89 10.54
C SER A 85 -10.44 8.18 10.10
N GLU A 86 -10.99 9.35 10.46
CA GLU A 86 -12.30 9.78 9.98
C GLU A 86 -12.29 10.03 8.47
N SER A 87 -11.27 10.72 7.93
CA SER A 87 -11.13 10.92 6.47
C SER A 87 -11.07 9.59 5.72
N ILE A 88 -10.40 8.58 6.28
CA ILE A 88 -10.40 7.21 5.71
C ILE A 88 -11.79 6.59 5.76
N ARG A 89 -12.49 6.73 6.88
CA ARG A 89 -13.83 6.18 7.09
C ARG A 89 -14.86 6.72 6.11
N VAL A 90 -14.79 8.04 5.85
CA VAL A 90 -15.70 8.72 4.90
C VAL A 90 -15.18 8.69 3.46
N ARG A 91 -14.05 8.02 3.19
CA ARG A 91 -13.41 7.88 1.87
C ARG A 91 -12.94 9.21 1.26
N ASP A 92 -12.54 10.14 2.09
CA ASP A 92 -11.92 11.42 1.70
C ASP A 92 -10.39 11.30 1.63
N ILE A 93 -9.92 10.13 1.20
CA ILE A 93 -8.51 9.84 0.91
C ILE A 93 -8.44 9.08 -0.40
N ASP A 94 -7.70 9.62 -1.36
CA ASP A 94 -7.45 8.96 -2.63
C ASP A 94 -6.17 8.13 -2.55
N LYS A 95 -6.25 6.86 -2.96
CA LYS A 95 -5.18 5.87 -2.91
C LYS A 95 -4.96 5.29 -4.28
N VAL A 96 -3.82 5.60 -4.86
CA VAL A 96 -3.43 5.09 -6.17
C VAL A 96 -2.32 4.06 -6.01
N TYR A 97 -2.51 2.92 -6.65
CA TYR A 97 -1.53 1.84 -6.70
C TYR A 97 -1.16 1.55 -8.14
N TYR A 98 0.06 1.07 -8.31
CA TYR A 98 0.43 0.37 -9.53
C TYR A 98 0.61 -1.10 -9.22
N ALA A 99 0.19 -1.92 -10.18
CA ALA A 99 0.40 -3.35 -10.14
C ALA A 99 0.81 -3.87 -11.51
N ILE A 100 1.57 -4.96 -11.54
CA ILE A 100 1.85 -5.68 -12.77
C ILE A 100 1.13 -7.03 -12.67
N LEU A 101 0.18 -7.24 -13.57
CA LEU A 101 -0.58 -8.46 -13.69
C LEU A 101 0.19 -9.50 -14.49
N ASP A 102 0.10 -10.75 -14.08
CA ASP A 102 0.56 -11.92 -14.83
C ASP A 102 -0.57 -12.35 -15.77
N GLY A 103 -0.66 -11.66 -16.91
CA GLY A 103 -1.70 -11.80 -17.91
C GLY A 103 -2.19 -10.47 -18.46
N VAL A 104 -3.11 -10.55 -19.44
CA VAL A 104 -3.67 -9.39 -20.14
C VAL A 104 -5.17 -9.31 -19.90
N PRO A 105 -5.68 -8.26 -19.25
CA PRO A 105 -7.11 -8.09 -19.03
C PRO A 105 -7.84 -7.85 -20.36
N LYS A 106 -9.09 -8.32 -20.43
CA LYS A 106 -9.94 -8.13 -21.64
C LYS A 106 -10.36 -6.68 -21.87
N LYS A 107 -10.39 -5.87 -20.81
CA LYS A 107 -10.79 -4.46 -20.85
C LYS A 107 -9.61 -3.56 -20.53
N GLN A 108 -9.52 -2.42 -21.18
CA GLN A 108 -8.51 -1.39 -20.89
C GLN A 108 -8.76 -0.69 -19.55
N SER A 109 -10.00 -0.63 -19.11
CA SER A 109 -10.39 -0.13 -17.79
C SER A 109 -11.66 -0.85 -17.32
N ASP A 110 -11.78 -1.05 -16.01
CA ASP A 110 -12.99 -1.62 -15.42
C ASP A 110 -13.11 -1.24 -13.93
N THR A 111 -14.31 -1.44 -13.40
CA THR A 111 -14.60 -1.37 -11.97
C THR A 111 -14.83 -2.78 -11.44
N LEU A 112 -13.97 -3.22 -10.52
CA LEU A 112 -14.12 -4.51 -9.88
C LEU A 112 -14.93 -4.36 -8.60
N VAL A 113 -16.04 -5.08 -8.53
CA VAL A 113 -16.91 -5.12 -7.35
C VAL A 113 -17.04 -6.56 -6.89
N ASP A 114 -16.59 -6.85 -5.68
CA ASP A 114 -16.67 -8.17 -5.07
C ASP A 114 -17.02 -8.04 -3.59
N TYR A 115 -17.38 -9.17 -2.98
CA TYR A 115 -17.48 -9.29 -1.53
C TYR A 115 -16.35 -10.17 -1.04
N LEU A 116 -15.55 -9.67 -0.10
CA LEU A 116 -14.36 -10.35 0.39
C LEU A 116 -14.55 -10.81 1.84
N THR A 117 -14.15 -12.03 2.11
CA THR A 117 -14.07 -12.60 3.46
C THR A 117 -12.63 -13.02 3.78
N LYS A 118 -12.25 -12.94 5.06
CA LYS A 118 -10.93 -13.32 5.54
C LYS A 118 -11.03 -14.48 6.50
N ASP A 119 -10.35 -15.57 6.20
CA ASP A 119 -10.08 -16.63 7.15
C ASP A 119 -9.01 -16.16 8.14
N THR A 120 -9.38 -16.06 9.41
CA THR A 120 -8.48 -15.59 10.48
C THR A 120 -7.40 -16.58 10.85
N LYS A 121 -7.58 -17.88 10.58
CA LYS A 121 -6.61 -18.93 10.89
C LYS A 121 -5.47 -18.96 9.87
N THR A 122 -5.82 -18.85 8.59
CA THR A 122 -4.85 -18.92 7.48
C THR A 122 -4.40 -17.55 6.99
N ASN A 123 -5.07 -16.47 7.40
CA ASN A 123 -4.92 -15.12 6.85
C ASN A 123 -5.21 -15.06 5.33
N MET A 124 -5.90 -16.04 4.76
CA MET A 124 -6.35 -16.02 3.37
C MET A 124 -7.60 -15.14 3.24
N VAL A 125 -7.65 -14.41 2.14
CA VAL A 125 -8.84 -13.67 1.73
C VAL A 125 -9.39 -14.30 0.46
N SER A 126 -10.69 -14.39 0.34
CA SER A 126 -11.38 -14.95 -0.83
C SER A 126 -12.61 -14.15 -1.18
N VAL A 127 -13.03 -14.27 -2.44
CA VAL A 127 -14.31 -13.74 -2.90
C VAL A 127 -15.43 -14.64 -2.37
N THR A 128 -16.49 -14.03 -1.91
CA THR A 128 -17.69 -14.68 -1.40
C THR A 128 -18.95 -13.93 -1.83
N ASN A 129 -20.09 -14.26 -1.27
CA ASN A 129 -21.36 -13.57 -1.51
C ASN A 129 -21.55 -12.35 -0.60
N ALA A 130 -22.60 -11.56 -0.86
CA ALA A 130 -22.88 -10.33 -0.11
C ALA A 130 -23.26 -10.56 1.37
N LYS A 131 -23.74 -11.76 1.72
CA LYS A 131 -24.14 -12.10 3.09
C LYS A 131 -22.92 -12.33 3.98
N ASP A 132 -21.87 -12.96 3.43
CA ASP A 132 -20.72 -13.46 4.18
C ASP A 132 -19.46 -12.60 4.02
N GLY A 133 -19.50 -11.60 3.12
CA GLY A 133 -18.37 -10.77 2.77
C GLY A 133 -18.57 -9.27 2.94
N LYS A 134 -17.47 -8.55 2.90
CA LYS A 134 -17.46 -7.08 2.90
C LYS A 134 -17.30 -6.57 1.49
N LYS A 135 -18.19 -5.67 1.05
CA LYS A 135 -18.13 -5.04 -0.27
C LYS A 135 -16.76 -4.37 -0.49
N SER A 136 -16.19 -4.64 -1.65
CA SER A 136 -14.84 -4.22 -2.06
C SER A 136 -14.90 -3.69 -3.48
N ILE A 137 -14.46 -2.45 -3.67
CA ILE A 137 -14.55 -1.74 -4.94
C ILE A 137 -13.18 -1.15 -5.26
N LEU A 138 -12.71 -1.41 -6.47
CA LEU A 138 -11.56 -0.73 -7.08
C LEU A 138 -11.85 -0.40 -8.55
N HIS A 139 -11.20 0.62 -9.04
CA HIS A 139 -11.16 0.97 -10.47
C HIS A 139 -9.75 0.72 -10.97
N TYR A 140 -9.60 0.17 -12.18
CA TYR A 140 -8.28 0.06 -12.80
C TYR A 140 -8.28 0.59 -14.22
N GLN A 141 -7.10 1.02 -14.66
CA GLN A 141 -6.78 1.37 -16.04
C GLN A 141 -5.49 0.69 -16.46
N VAL A 142 -5.49 0.08 -17.63
CA VAL A 142 -4.26 -0.46 -18.25
C VAL A 142 -3.40 0.71 -18.73
N LEU A 143 -2.14 0.73 -18.31
CA LEU A 143 -1.16 1.71 -18.74
C LEU A 143 -0.30 1.18 -19.87
N ALA A 144 0.13 -0.08 -19.78
CA ALA A 144 0.95 -0.74 -20.81
C ALA A 144 0.84 -2.27 -20.71
N THR A 145 1.08 -2.95 -21.82
CA THR A 145 1.19 -4.42 -21.87
C THR A 145 2.48 -4.80 -22.59
N LYS A 146 3.26 -5.71 -22.00
CA LYS A 146 4.52 -6.18 -22.56
C LYS A 146 4.81 -7.61 -22.06
N ASN A 147 5.29 -8.49 -22.97
CA ASN A 147 5.70 -9.86 -22.66
C ASN A 147 4.65 -10.70 -21.90
N GLY A 148 3.34 -10.46 -22.13
CA GLY A 148 2.25 -11.13 -21.41
C GLY A 148 1.94 -10.56 -20.03
N HIS A 149 2.68 -9.55 -19.56
CA HIS A 149 2.42 -8.79 -18.36
C HIS A 149 1.68 -7.50 -18.66
N THR A 150 0.90 -7.02 -17.73
CA THR A 150 0.15 -5.76 -17.85
C THR A 150 0.36 -4.86 -16.65
N LEU A 151 0.87 -3.65 -16.89
CA LEU A 151 0.94 -2.58 -15.91
C LEU A 151 -0.42 -1.90 -15.81
N VAL A 152 -0.97 -1.82 -14.62
CA VAL A 152 -2.25 -1.16 -14.33
C VAL A 152 -2.12 -0.13 -13.23
N GLU A 153 -2.83 0.99 -13.40
CA GLU A 153 -3.12 1.96 -12.36
C GLU A 153 -4.43 1.56 -11.66
N ILE A 154 -4.47 1.66 -10.34
CA ILE A 154 -5.58 1.20 -9.53
C ILE A 154 -5.97 2.28 -8.53
N HIS A 155 -7.24 2.67 -8.52
CA HIS A 155 -7.86 3.54 -7.53
C HIS A 155 -8.75 2.72 -6.60
N LEU A 156 -8.48 2.79 -5.30
CA LEU A 156 -9.26 2.06 -4.28
C LEU A 156 -10.38 2.93 -3.71
N GLU A 157 -11.63 2.53 -3.88
CA GLU A 157 -12.73 3.07 -3.07
C GLU A 157 -12.78 2.45 -1.67
N THR A 158 -12.41 1.18 -1.55
CA THR A 158 -12.38 0.44 -0.29
C THR A 158 -10.98 -0.10 -0.03
N GLY A 159 -10.62 -0.27 1.24
CA GLY A 159 -9.30 -0.79 1.64
C GLY A 159 -9.43 -2.09 2.44
N ARG A 160 -9.93 -3.17 1.84
CA ARG A 160 -10.02 -4.48 2.49
C ARG A 160 -8.65 -5.19 2.48
N PRO A 161 -8.38 -6.08 3.46
CA PRO A 161 -7.16 -6.88 3.44
C PRO A 161 -6.98 -7.60 2.09
N HIS A 162 -5.78 -7.58 1.52
CA HIS A 162 -5.41 -8.21 0.25
C HIS A 162 -6.32 -7.88 -0.94
N GLN A 163 -7.09 -6.79 -0.90
CA GLN A 163 -8.17 -6.51 -1.85
C GLN A 163 -7.71 -6.59 -3.31
N ILE A 164 -6.71 -5.82 -3.70
CA ILE A 164 -6.19 -5.79 -5.08
C ILE A 164 -5.76 -7.19 -5.51
N ARG A 165 -4.99 -7.86 -4.67
CA ARG A 165 -4.43 -9.19 -4.93
C ARG A 165 -5.52 -10.22 -5.22
N VAL A 166 -6.56 -10.28 -4.38
CA VAL A 166 -7.65 -11.25 -4.49
C VAL A 166 -8.57 -10.92 -5.66
N GLN A 167 -8.93 -9.65 -5.86
CA GLN A 167 -9.86 -9.27 -6.94
C GLN A 167 -9.28 -9.56 -8.32
N PHE A 168 -7.98 -9.35 -8.53
CA PHE A 168 -7.33 -9.74 -9.79
C PHE A 168 -7.12 -11.25 -9.89
N ALA A 169 -6.65 -11.91 -8.83
CA ALA A 169 -6.45 -13.36 -8.84
C ALA A 169 -7.74 -14.15 -9.12
N SER A 170 -8.88 -13.71 -8.58
CA SER A 170 -10.19 -14.33 -8.84
C SER A 170 -10.64 -14.24 -10.31
N ARG A 171 -10.00 -13.39 -11.10
CA ARG A 171 -10.24 -13.21 -12.53
C ARG A 171 -9.16 -13.84 -13.42
N ASN A 172 -8.32 -14.72 -12.83
CA ASN A 172 -7.18 -15.35 -13.50
C ASN A 172 -6.13 -14.32 -14.00
N LEU A 173 -6.00 -13.20 -13.30
CA LEU A 173 -5.05 -12.13 -13.55
C LEU A 173 -4.25 -11.84 -12.27
N PRO A 174 -3.59 -12.84 -11.64
CA PRO A 174 -2.87 -12.61 -10.41
C PRO A 174 -1.71 -11.64 -10.63
N LEU A 175 -1.23 -11.03 -9.56
CA LEU A 175 -0.08 -10.14 -9.63
C LEU A 175 1.22 -10.94 -9.80
N VAL A 176 2.15 -10.39 -10.57
CA VAL A 176 3.51 -10.93 -10.68
C VAL A 176 4.16 -10.93 -9.29
N GLY A 177 4.78 -12.06 -8.91
CA GLY A 177 5.46 -12.23 -7.63
C GLY A 177 4.53 -12.42 -6.42
N ASP A 178 3.21 -12.49 -6.59
CA ASP A 178 2.30 -12.76 -5.47
C ASP A 178 2.32 -14.24 -5.06
N GLN A 179 3.18 -14.57 -4.09
CA GLN A 179 3.37 -15.94 -3.61
C GLN A 179 2.10 -16.55 -2.96
N ARG A 180 1.09 -15.74 -2.64
CA ARG A 180 -0.12 -16.19 -1.94
C ARG A 180 -1.27 -16.49 -2.90
N TYR A 181 -1.44 -15.68 -3.94
CA TYR A 181 -2.59 -15.75 -4.84
C TYR A 181 -2.24 -16.10 -6.29
N ASN A 182 -0.95 -16.12 -6.65
CA ASN A 182 -0.47 -16.60 -7.95
C ASN A 182 0.19 -17.97 -7.80
N LYS A 183 -0.47 -19.02 -8.26
CA LYS A 183 0.04 -20.40 -8.17
C LYS A 183 1.35 -20.61 -8.95
N ASN A 184 1.59 -19.77 -9.96
CA ASN A 184 2.78 -19.82 -10.82
C ASN A 184 3.77 -18.70 -10.51
N ALA A 185 3.66 -18.08 -9.33
CA ALA A 185 4.49 -16.95 -8.96
C ALA A 185 5.97 -17.28 -8.99
N LYS A 186 6.74 -16.51 -9.72
CA LYS A 186 8.20 -16.46 -9.56
C LYS A 186 8.55 -15.94 -8.16
N LYS A 187 9.64 -16.41 -7.58
CA LYS A 187 10.16 -15.95 -6.27
C LYS A 187 10.80 -14.57 -6.40
N VAL A 188 9.99 -13.57 -6.67
CA VAL A 188 10.39 -12.18 -6.79
C VAL A 188 9.50 -11.32 -5.91
N GLN A 189 9.88 -10.06 -5.74
CA GLN A 189 9.05 -9.06 -5.07
C GLN A 189 7.69 -8.95 -5.75
N ILE A 190 6.60 -8.95 -4.96
CA ILE A 190 5.26 -8.71 -5.50
C ILE A 190 5.22 -7.36 -6.24
N ALA A 191 4.68 -7.36 -7.43
CA ALA A 191 4.51 -6.17 -8.24
C ALA A 191 3.22 -5.43 -7.86
N LEU A 192 3.22 -4.87 -6.65
CA LEU A 192 2.17 -4.01 -6.10
C LEU A 192 2.82 -2.90 -5.28
N TRP A 193 2.53 -1.64 -5.63
CA TRP A 193 3.13 -0.47 -5.01
C TRP A 193 2.12 0.64 -4.80
N ALA A 194 2.08 1.22 -3.60
CA ALA A 194 1.29 2.41 -3.30
C ALA A 194 2.02 3.65 -3.83
N VAL A 195 1.64 4.12 -5.03
CA VAL A 195 2.37 5.18 -5.74
C VAL A 195 1.96 6.57 -5.32
N SER A 196 0.70 6.77 -4.93
CA SER A 196 0.21 8.07 -4.53
C SER A 196 -0.85 7.96 -3.44
N LEU A 197 -0.82 8.92 -2.54
CA LEU A 197 -1.80 9.09 -1.49
C LEU A 197 -2.14 10.57 -1.37
N THR A 198 -3.42 10.93 -1.60
CA THR A 198 -3.96 12.27 -1.42
C THR A 198 -4.90 12.29 -0.24
N PHE A 199 -4.69 13.20 0.70
CA PHE A 199 -5.47 13.29 1.94
C PHE A 199 -5.66 14.74 2.38
N PRO A 200 -6.77 15.09 3.09
CA PRO A 200 -6.92 16.39 3.71
C PRO A 200 -6.01 16.49 4.93
N HIS A 201 -5.23 17.55 5.02
CA HIS A 201 -4.41 17.80 6.19
C HIS A 201 -5.29 17.90 7.45
N PRO A 202 -4.96 17.18 8.55
CA PRO A 202 -5.85 17.06 9.71
C PRO A 202 -6.17 18.39 10.40
N THR A 203 -5.36 19.44 10.21
CA THR A 203 -5.56 20.74 10.83
C THR A 203 -5.99 21.80 9.82
N THR A 204 -5.23 22.02 8.74
CA THR A 204 -5.50 23.10 7.77
C THR A 204 -6.59 22.73 6.76
N LYS A 205 -6.86 21.43 6.55
CA LYS A 205 -7.80 20.88 5.57
C LYS A 205 -7.33 20.97 4.12
N ASP A 206 -6.16 21.52 3.86
CA ASP A 206 -5.57 21.52 2.53
C ASP A 206 -5.35 20.09 2.04
N LYS A 207 -5.56 19.85 0.75
CA LYS A 207 -5.23 18.56 0.14
C LYS A 207 -3.72 18.43 -0.04
N ILE A 208 -3.16 17.39 0.55
CA ILE A 208 -1.75 17.03 0.42
C ILE A 208 -1.66 15.74 -0.37
N THR A 209 -0.79 15.72 -1.37
CA THR A 209 -0.46 14.51 -2.14
C THR A 209 1.00 14.15 -1.93
N ILE A 210 1.24 12.89 -1.57
CA ILE A 210 2.58 12.31 -1.50
C ILE A 210 2.73 11.24 -2.59
N HIS A 211 3.93 11.12 -3.16
CA HIS A 211 4.25 10.18 -4.23
C HIS A 211 5.43 9.30 -3.85
N SER A 212 5.43 8.07 -4.35
CA SER A 212 6.50 7.10 -4.19
C SER A 212 6.60 6.24 -5.44
N ASP A 213 7.75 6.27 -6.10
CA ASP A 213 8.00 5.45 -7.27
C ASP A 213 8.23 3.99 -6.89
N PRO A 214 7.79 3.01 -7.71
CA PRO A 214 8.18 1.62 -7.56
C PRO A 214 9.70 1.46 -7.67
N PRO A 215 10.26 0.39 -7.08
CA PRO A 215 11.70 0.16 -7.13
C PRO A 215 12.16 -0.20 -8.56
N GLU A 216 13.40 0.20 -8.90
CA GLU A 216 14.03 -0.11 -10.19
C GLU A 216 14.52 -1.57 -10.26
N ILE A 217 13.58 -2.50 -10.09
CA ILE A 217 13.81 -3.95 -10.19
C ILE A 217 12.77 -4.58 -11.12
N TRP A 218 13.08 -5.78 -11.65
CA TRP A 218 12.10 -6.58 -12.37
C TRP A 218 10.92 -6.97 -11.44
N PRO A 219 9.64 -6.90 -11.89
CA PRO A 219 9.19 -6.67 -13.25
C PRO A 219 8.94 -5.19 -13.61
N TRP A 220 9.13 -4.25 -12.69
CA TRP A 220 8.90 -2.82 -12.93
C TRP A 220 9.73 -2.28 -14.11
N THR A 221 10.98 -2.74 -14.23
CA THR A 221 11.90 -2.34 -15.32
C THR A 221 11.51 -2.88 -16.70
N GLU A 222 10.50 -3.74 -16.83
CA GLU A 222 9.93 -4.09 -18.13
C GLU A 222 9.17 -2.94 -18.78
N PHE A 223 8.68 -2.01 -17.98
CA PHE A 223 7.89 -0.86 -18.40
C PHE A 223 8.72 0.41 -18.26
N GLU A 224 8.72 1.26 -19.31
CA GLU A 224 9.34 2.57 -19.19
C GLU A 224 8.54 3.44 -18.23
N VAL A 225 9.05 3.62 -17.02
CA VAL A 225 8.37 4.33 -15.92
C VAL A 225 8.53 5.85 -16.06
N LYS A 226 8.31 6.42 -17.26
CA LYS A 226 8.10 7.86 -17.42
C LYS A 226 6.69 8.32 -17.03
N LEU A 227 5.94 7.45 -16.36
CA LEU A 227 4.52 7.68 -16.05
C LEU A 227 4.27 8.55 -14.82
N TRP A 228 5.32 8.95 -14.10
CA TRP A 228 5.22 9.70 -12.86
C TRP A 228 5.30 11.23 -13.02
N GLN A 229 5.62 11.70 -14.20
CA GLN A 229 5.74 13.13 -14.50
C GLN A 229 4.44 13.64 -15.15
N LYS A 230 3.37 13.71 -14.38
CA LYS A 230 2.19 14.51 -14.72
C LYS A 230 1.98 15.59 -13.69
#